data_1653ad5356617f0eaa1b9465e6bef24b
#
_entry.id   1653ad5356617f0eaa1b9465e6bef24b
#
_cell.length_a   1.000
_cell.length_b   1.000
_cell.length_c   1.000
_cell.angle_alpha   90.00
_cell.angle_beta   90.00
_cell.angle_gamma   90.00
#
_symmetry.space_group_name_H-M   'P 1'
#
loop_
_entity.id
_entity.type
_entity.pdbx_description
1 polymer ?
#
loop_
_entity_poly.entity_id
_entity_poly.type
_entity_poly.pdbx_seq_one_letter_code
_entity_poly.pdbx_strand_id
1 'polypeptide(L)'
;SKLIATPHVRDSFKASTLACALFARGNIVFADIVAASERLRSSFKLPGWNPDGLKVGLCTVPPLRVSSAVLCLENSTAIARNFENLRARFNKLHQAKAMLHHYTRYIDADSIKGALSDLDELISTYNTAFNRPPSLRIRSCSTRKVN
;
A
#
# COMPACT_ATOMS: atom_id res chain seq x y z
N SER A 1 -14.89 5.99 -15.91
CA SER A 1 -13.60 5.44 -15.51
C SER A 1 -13.82 4.46 -14.37
N LYS A 2 -13.61 3.18 -14.65
CA LYS A 2 -13.70 2.15 -13.61
C LYS A 2 -12.51 2.34 -12.69
N LEU A 3 -12.76 2.83 -11.48
CA LEU A 3 -11.87 2.58 -10.35
C LEU A 3 -11.64 1.06 -10.30
N ILE A 4 -10.39 0.63 -10.33
CA ILE A 4 -10.04 -0.75 -10.06
C ILE A 4 -10.35 -0.94 -8.57
N ALA A 5 -11.61 -1.26 -8.28
CA ALA A 5 -11.99 -1.73 -6.97
C ALA A 5 -11.33 -3.11 -6.83
N THR A 6 -10.25 -3.17 -6.06
CA THR A 6 -9.72 -4.47 -5.64
C THR A 6 -10.86 -5.23 -4.97
N PRO A 7 -11.08 -6.52 -5.28
CA PRO A 7 -12.23 -7.30 -4.79
C PRO A 7 -12.30 -7.47 -3.26
N HIS A 8 -11.43 -6.83 -2.51
CA HIS A 8 -11.29 -6.95 -1.06
C HIS A 8 -11.83 -5.77 -0.24
N VAL A 9 -12.57 -4.84 -0.87
CA VAL A 9 -13.18 -3.69 -0.15
C VAL A 9 -14.12 -4.13 0.99
N ARG A 10 -14.70 -5.32 0.93
CA ARG A 10 -15.58 -5.81 2.01
C ARG A 10 -14.85 -6.25 3.29
N ASP A 11 -13.58 -6.64 3.21
CA ASP A 11 -12.78 -7.04 4.37
C ASP A 11 -12.08 -5.85 5.06
N SER A 12 -12.08 -4.67 4.44
CA SER A 12 -11.44 -3.44 4.96
C SER A 12 -12.06 -2.96 6.28
N PHE A 13 -13.32 -3.31 6.57
CA PHE A 13 -13.96 -2.92 7.84
C PHE A 13 -13.34 -3.55 9.09
N LYS A 14 -12.58 -4.63 8.95
CA LYS A 14 -11.82 -5.25 10.06
C LYS A 14 -10.35 -4.85 10.08
N ALA A 15 -9.85 -4.25 9.02
CA ALA A 15 -8.48 -3.81 8.89
C ALA A 15 -8.30 -2.43 9.49
N SER A 16 -7.08 -2.14 9.90
CA SER A 16 -6.70 -0.83 10.43
C SER A 16 -5.94 -0.06 9.36
N THR A 17 -6.32 1.19 9.15
CA THR A 17 -5.63 2.11 8.24
C THR A 17 -4.41 2.67 8.96
N LEU A 18 -3.22 2.42 8.43
CA LEU A 18 -1.97 2.93 9.01
C LEU A 18 -1.71 4.38 8.61
N ALA A 19 -2.02 4.72 7.38
CA ALA A 19 -1.93 6.07 6.81
C ALA A 19 -2.82 6.18 5.58
N CYS A 20 -3.28 7.39 5.29
CA CYS A 20 -4.08 7.68 4.11
C CYS A 20 -3.71 9.04 3.53
N ALA A 21 -3.76 9.16 2.21
CA ALA A 21 -3.61 10.43 1.51
C ALA A 21 -4.76 10.62 0.52
N LEU A 22 -5.45 11.75 0.64
CA LEU A 22 -6.54 12.16 -0.23
C LEU A 22 -6.02 13.27 -1.15
N PHE A 23 -5.96 13.01 -2.44
CA PHE A 23 -5.58 13.99 -3.44
C PHE A 23 -6.79 14.39 -4.27
N ALA A 24 -7.11 15.68 -4.28
CA ALA A 24 -8.17 16.23 -5.10
C ALA A 24 -7.58 17.18 -6.14
N ARG A 25 -8.11 17.12 -7.36
CA ARG A 25 -7.57 17.88 -8.48
C ARG A 25 -8.68 18.41 -9.38
N GLY A 26 -8.56 19.70 -9.78
CA GLY A 26 -9.48 20.37 -10.69
C GLY A 26 -10.48 21.29 -9.98
N ASN A 27 -11.66 21.44 -10.58
CA ASN A 27 -12.70 22.32 -10.05
C ASN A 27 -13.49 21.62 -8.92
N ILE A 28 -12.92 21.65 -7.72
CA ILE A 28 -13.50 21.05 -6.51
C ILE A 28 -13.61 22.13 -5.43
N VAL A 29 -14.76 22.22 -4.80
CA VAL A 29 -14.97 23.15 -3.69
C VAL A 29 -14.19 22.69 -2.48
N PHE A 30 -13.42 23.58 -1.87
CA PHE A 30 -12.58 23.25 -0.70
C PHE A 30 -13.39 22.68 0.46
N ALA A 31 -14.59 23.22 0.71
CA ALA A 31 -15.47 22.75 1.77
C ALA A 31 -15.87 21.27 1.59
N ASP A 32 -16.08 20.81 0.35
CA ASP A 32 -16.42 19.42 0.06
C ASP A 32 -15.27 18.48 0.40
N ILE A 33 -14.02 18.90 0.15
CA ILE A 33 -12.83 18.13 0.49
C ILE A 33 -12.64 18.06 2.00
N VAL A 34 -12.84 19.16 2.72
CA VAL A 34 -12.80 19.17 4.17
C VAL A 34 -13.83 18.22 4.75
N ALA A 35 -15.08 18.32 4.32
CA ALA A 35 -16.16 17.43 4.77
C ALA A 35 -15.87 15.95 4.45
N ALA A 36 -15.33 15.66 3.25
CA ALA A 36 -14.91 14.32 2.88
C ALA A 36 -13.76 13.79 3.75
N SER A 37 -12.78 14.64 4.06
CA SER A 37 -11.65 14.27 4.91
C SER A 37 -12.08 13.96 6.35
N GLU A 38 -13.01 14.71 6.90
CA GLU A 38 -13.58 14.45 8.23
C GLU A 38 -14.38 13.15 8.29
N ARG A 39 -15.18 12.86 7.25
CA ARG A 39 -15.88 11.57 7.13
C ARG A 39 -14.91 10.40 7.03
N LEU A 40 -13.83 10.53 6.26
CA LEU A 40 -12.79 9.51 6.18
C LEU A 40 -12.08 9.33 7.52
N ARG A 41 -11.72 10.43 8.21
CA ARG A 41 -11.09 10.38 9.52
C ARG A 41 -11.95 9.65 10.56
N SER A 42 -13.26 9.88 10.57
CA SER A 42 -14.19 9.19 11.46
C SER A 42 -14.40 7.72 11.11
N SER A 43 -14.21 7.35 9.84
CA SER A 43 -14.37 5.97 9.36
C SER A 43 -13.11 5.12 9.56
N PHE A 44 -11.93 5.74 9.57
CA PHE A 44 -10.66 5.02 9.68
C PHE A 44 -10.29 4.75 11.14
N LYS A 45 -9.83 3.54 11.38
CA LYS A 45 -9.19 3.17 12.63
C LYS A 45 -7.70 3.43 12.50
N LEU A 46 -7.25 4.63 12.85
CA LEU A 46 -5.84 5.01 12.83
C LEU A 46 -5.11 4.50 14.09
N PRO A 47 -3.82 4.12 13.97
CA PRO A 47 -3.02 3.69 15.10
C PRO A 47 -2.65 4.86 16.02
N GLY A 48 -2.48 4.59 17.31
CA GLY A 48 -2.15 5.62 18.30
C GLY A 48 -0.82 6.33 18.05
N TRP A 49 0.11 5.70 17.35
CA TRP A 49 1.40 6.29 16.97
C TRP A 49 1.33 7.21 15.72
N ASN A 50 0.20 7.20 14.97
CA ASN A 50 -0.04 8.06 13.81
C ASN A 50 -1.48 8.59 13.79
N PRO A 51 -1.90 9.40 14.80
CA PRO A 51 -3.27 9.90 14.89
C PRO A 51 -3.63 10.84 13.74
N ASP A 52 -2.64 11.51 13.16
CA ASP A 52 -2.78 12.41 12.00
C ASP A 52 -2.41 11.73 10.67
N GLY A 53 -2.64 10.45 10.57
CA GLY A 53 -2.31 9.62 9.42
C GLY A 53 -3.09 9.93 8.13
N LEU A 54 -4.07 10.85 8.17
CA LEU A 54 -4.76 11.34 6.98
C LEU A 54 -4.14 12.66 6.51
N LYS A 55 -3.65 12.68 5.27
CA LYS A 55 -3.12 13.88 4.60
C LYS A 55 -3.98 14.23 3.39
N VAL A 56 -4.13 15.54 3.13
CA VAL A 56 -4.94 16.05 2.03
C VAL A 56 -4.07 16.91 1.13
N GLY A 57 -4.10 16.65 -0.16
CA GLY A 57 -3.43 17.44 -1.19
C GLY A 57 -4.44 17.98 -2.20
N LEU A 58 -4.33 19.28 -2.55
CA LEU A 58 -5.21 19.96 -3.48
C LEU A 58 -4.41 20.51 -4.65
N CYS A 59 -4.99 20.42 -5.85
CA CYS A 59 -4.47 21.03 -7.06
C CYS A 59 -5.61 21.63 -7.87
N THR A 60 -5.51 22.90 -8.22
CA THR A 60 -6.56 23.59 -8.99
C THR A 60 -6.55 23.26 -10.48
N VAL A 61 -5.45 22.67 -10.98
CA VAL A 61 -5.34 22.30 -12.40
C VAL A 61 -6.10 20.99 -12.66
N PRO A 62 -7.10 20.99 -13.54
CA PRO A 62 -7.87 19.79 -13.84
C PRO A 62 -7.02 18.73 -14.56
N PRO A 63 -7.39 17.45 -14.44
CA PRO A 63 -6.78 16.40 -15.25
C PRO A 63 -7.23 16.48 -16.70
N LEU A 64 -6.52 15.78 -17.59
CA LEU A 64 -6.85 15.75 -19.00
C LEU A 64 -8.24 15.12 -19.21
N ARG A 65 -9.12 15.82 -19.97
CA ARG A 65 -10.46 15.38 -20.37
C ARG A 65 -11.50 15.21 -19.26
N VAL A 66 -11.21 15.64 -18.02
CA VAL A 66 -12.19 15.66 -16.94
C VAL A 66 -12.04 16.94 -16.14
N SER A 67 -13.15 17.47 -15.59
CA SER A 67 -13.15 18.72 -14.82
C SER A 67 -12.54 18.55 -13.44
N SER A 68 -12.62 17.36 -12.86
CA SER A 68 -12.12 17.07 -11.52
C SER A 68 -11.80 15.57 -11.36
N ALA A 69 -10.87 15.27 -10.45
CA ALA A 69 -10.56 13.91 -10.04
C ALA A 69 -10.17 13.88 -8.56
N VAL A 70 -10.48 12.76 -7.91
CA VAL A 70 -10.07 12.49 -6.54
C VAL A 70 -9.37 11.14 -6.50
N LEU A 71 -8.23 11.07 -5.82
CA LEU A 71 -7.46 9.87 -5.57
C LEU A 71 -7.30 9.69 -4.05
N CYS A 72 -7.68 8.53 -3.56
CA CYS A 72 -7.41 8.12 -2.20
C CYS A 72 -6.37 7.00 -2.21
N LEU A 73 -5.25 7.22 -1.55
CA LEU A 73 -4.21 6.23 -1.33
C LEU A 73 -4.26 5.81 0.14
N GLU A 74 -4.46 4.54 0.38
CA GLU A 74 -4.56 3.99 1.73
C GLU A 74 -3.48 2.93 1.94
N ASN A 75 -2.77 3.03 3.06
CA ASN A 75 -1.93 1.98 3.60
C ASN A 75 -2.68 1.29 4.74
N SER A 76 -3.12 0.07 4.52
CA SER A 76 -3.96 -0.68 5.44
C SER A 76 -3.35 -2.05 5.77
N THR A 77 -3.60 -2.52 6.99
CA THR A 77 -3.19 -3.87 7.41
C THR A 77 -3.84 -4.98 6.60
N ALA A 78 -4.93 -4.68 5.87
CA ALA A 78 -5.59 -5.64 4.97
C ALA A 78 -4.68 -6.18 3.86
N ILE A 79 -3.63 -5.43 3.48
CA ILE A 79 -2.69 -5.84 2.43
C ILE A 79 -1.91 -7.10 2.80
N ALA A 80 -1.72 -7.36 4.10
CA ALA A 80 -1.02 -8.56 4.58
C ALA A 80 -1.64 -9.84 4.02
N ARG A 81 -2.97 -9.92 3.94
CA ARG A 81 -3.68 -11.07 3.39
C ARG A 81 -3.37 -11.30 1.91
N ASN A 82 -3.16 -10.23 1.13
CA ASN A 82 -2.77 -10.37 -0.27
C ASN A 82 -1.36 -10.93 -0.39
N PHE A 83 -0.45 -10.50 0.47
CA PHE A 83 0.90 -11.05 0.54
C PHE A 83 0.93 -12.51 0.99
N GLU A 84 0.11 -12.89 1.97
CA GLU A 84 -0.07 -14.28 2.39
C GLU A 84 -0.57 -15.16 1.24
N ASN A 85 -1.57 -14.70 0.48
CA ASN A 85 -2.06 -15.40 -0.69
C ASN A 85 -1.00 -15.54 -1.78
N LEU A 86 -0.22 -14.48 -2.02
CA LEU A 86 0.89 -14.49 -2.97
C LEU A 86 1.94 -15.53 -2.54
N ARG A 87 2.34 -15.50 -1.27
CA ARG A 87 3.27 -16.46 -0.67
C ARG A 87 2.79 -17.91 -0.83
N ALA A 88 1.53 -18.17 -0.52
CA ALA A 88 0.95 -19.50 -0.64
C ALA A 88 0.96 -20.04 -2.08
N ARG A 89 0.63 -19.17 -3.06
CA ARG A 89 0.71 -19.52 -4.49
C ARG A 89 2.15 -19.78 -4.92
N PHE A 90 3.06 -18.92 -4.53
CA PHE A 90 4.47 -19.07 -4.86
C PHE A 90 5.03 -20.39 -4.28
N ASN A 91 4.76 -20.69 -3.01
CA ASN A 91 5.23 -21.91 -2.37
C ASN A 91 4.74 -23.17 -3.10
N LYS A 92 3.48 -23.21 -3.55
CA LYS A 92 2.96 -24.34 -4.35
C LYS A 92 3.75 -24.53 -5.65
N LEU A 93 4.03 -23.45 -6.37
CA LEU A 93 4.78 -23.51 -7.64
C LEU A 93 6.24 -23.88 -7.41
N HIS A 94 6.86 -23.33 -6.37
CA HIS A 94 8.23 -23.57 -6.01
C HIS A 94 8.47 -25.02 -5.56
N GLN A 95 7.58 -25.57 -4.73
CA GLN A 95 7.64 -26.97 -4.30
C GLN A 95 7.45 -27.96 -5.47
N ALA A 96 6.55 -27.61 -6.39
CA ALA A 96 6.34 -28.38 -7.60
C ALA A 96 7.46 -28.19 -8.64
N LYS A 97 8.46 -27.34 -8.37
CA LYS A 97 9.52 -26.93 -9.32
C LYS A 97 8.95 -26.45 -10.66
N ALA A 98 7.72 -25.93 -10.66
CA ALA A 98 7.02 -25.51 -11.86
C ALA A 98 7.75 -24.29 -12.47
N MET A 99 8.20 -24.42 -13.72
CA MET A 99 8.89 -23.38 -14.47
C MET A 99 10.16 -22.81 -13.82
N LEU A 100 10.68 -23.44 -12.77
CA LEU A 100 11.81 -22.93 -12.00
C LEU A 100 13.05 -22.75 -12.89
N HIS A 101 13.26 -23.64 -13.88
CA HIS A 101 14.37 -23.57 -14.84
C HIS A 101 14.39 -22.30 -15.70
N HIS A 102 13.25 -21.64 -15.91
CA HIS A 102 13.21 -20.36 -16.61
C HIS A 102 13.75 -19.22 -15.73
N TYR A 103 13.51 -19.29 -14.42
CA TYR A 103 13.95 -18.26 -13.47
C TYR A 103 15.41 -18.46 -13.06
N THR A 104 15.85 -19.71 -12.82
CA THR A 104 17.23 -20.01 -12.40
C THR A 104 18.28 -19.68 -13.47
N ARG A 105 17.86 -19.43 -14.70
CA ARG A 105 18.75 -18.89 -15.74
C ARG A 105 19.21 -17.45 -15.44
N TYR A 106 18.42 -16.67 -14.70
CA TYR A 106 18.62 -15.24 -14.49
C TYR A 106 18.81 -14.89 -13.02
N ILE A 107 18.33 -15.72 -12.10
CA ILE A 107 18.29 -15.48 -10.65
C ILE A 107 18.79 -16.75 -9.96
N ASP A 108 19.68 -16.59 -8.99
CA ASP A 108 20.16 -17.71 -8.18
C ASP A 108 19.11 -18.18 -7.15
N ALA A 109 19.27 -19.38 -6.65
CA ALA A 109 18.33 -19.98 -5.68
C ALA A 109 18.33 -19.24 -4.33
N ASP A 110 19.43 -18.61 -3.96
CA ASP A 110 19.54 -17.89 -2.69
C ASP A 110 18.83 -16.54 -2.75
N SER A 111 18.84 -15.86 -3.90
CA SER A 111 18.02 -14.69 -4.14
C SER A 111 16.52 -14.98 -4.03
N ILE A 112 16.07 -16.14 -4.50
CA ILE A 112 14.67 -16.58 -4.36
C ILE A 112 14.32 -16.82 -2.91
N LYS A 113 15.19 -17.47 -2.14
CA LYS A 113 14.99 -17.67 -0.70
C LYS A 113 14.99 -16.35 0.07
N GLY A 114 15.90 -15.43 -0.29
CA GLY A 114 15.96 -14.09 0.29
C GLY A 114 14.65 -13.32 0.09
N ALA A 115 14.12 -13.33 -1.13
CA ALA A 115 12.84 -12.68 -1.44
C ALA A 115 11.64 -13.27 -0.65
N LEU A 116 11.66 -14.60 -0.40
CA LEU A 116 10.63 -15.22 0.45
C LEU A 116 10.77 -14.78 1.91
N SER A 117 11.99 -14.71 2.44
CA SER A 117 12.24 -14.22 3.79
C SER A 117 11.80 -12.77 3.96
N ASP A 118 12.09 -11.91 2.98
CA ASP A 118 11.67 -10.51 2.97
C ASP A 118 10.12 -10.38 2.95
N LEU A 119 9.45 -11.26 2.20
CA LEU A 119 7.99 -11.30 2.16
C LEU A 119 7.40 -11.73 3.50
N ASP A 120 8.01 -12.70 4.18
CA ASP A 120 7.59 -13.16 5.51
C ASP A 120 7.78 -12.06 6.57
N GLU A 121 8.90 -11.34 6.52
CA GLU A 121 9.15 -10.17 7.38
C GLU A 121 8.11 -9.07 7.11
N LEU A 122 7.79 -8.80 5.85
CA LEU A 122 6.78 -7.81 5.46
C LEU A 122 5.39 -8.17 6.02
N ILE A 123 4.94 -9.42 5.86
CA ILE A 123 3.67 -9.91 6.40
C ILE A 123 3.62 -9.75 7.92
N SER A 124 4.69 -10.16 8.61
CA SER A 124 4.81 -10.02 10.07
C SER A 124 4.74 -8.56 10.51
N THR A 125 5.43 -7.67 9.76
CA THR A 125 5.41 -6.22 10.02
C THR A 125 4.01 -5.64 9.89
N TYR A 126 3.26 -5.99 8.85
CA TYR A 126 1.89 -5.52 8.68
C TYR A 126 0.94 -6.04 9.75
N ASN A 127 1.10 -7.29 10.18
CA ASN A 127 0.26 -7.89 11.23
C ASN A 127 0.50 -7.23 12.61
N THR A 128 1.67 -6.67 12.86
CA THR A 128 2.01 -5.99 14.12
C THR A 128 1.93 -4.47 14.06
N ALA A 129 1.91 -3.88 12.84
CA ALA A 129 2.06 -2.44 12.62
C ALA A 129 1.03 -1.56 13.32
N PHE A 130 -0.18 -2.06 13.57
CA PHE A 130 -1.21 -1.28 14.25
C PHE A 130 -0.84 -0.97 15.71
N ASN A 131 -0.28 -1.95 16.41
CA ASN A 131 0.04 -1.85 17.82
C ASN A 131 1.47 -1.35 18.08
N ARG A 132 2.35 -1.51 17.10
CA ARG A 132 3.77 -1.16 17.22
C ARG A 132 4.19 -0.26 16.06
N PRO A 133 4.78 0.92 16.33
CA PRO A 133 5.31 1.75 15.26
C PRO A 133 6.39 0.99 14.49
N PRO A 134 6.38 1.06 13.14
CA PRO A 134 7.44 0.46 12.35
C PRO A 134 8.76 1.13 12.72
N SER A 135 9.82 0.35 12.87
CA SER A 135 11.17 0.88 13.01
C SER A 135 11.51 1.63 11.71
N LEU A 136 11.67 2.94 11.80
CA LEU A 136 12.09 3.76 10.65
C LEU A 136 13.53 3.39 10.28
N ARG A 137 13.72 2.40 9.43
CA ARG A 137 14.94 2.27 8.66
C ARG A 137 14.88 3.31 7.56
N ILE A 138 15.39 4.50 7.83
CA ILE A 138 15.69 5.49 6.79
C ILE A 138 16.80 4.86 5.94
N ARG A 139 16.43 4.20 4.85
CA ARG A 139 17.41 3.88 3.80
C ARG A 139 17.81 5.22 3.21
N SER A 140 19.00 5.69 3.55
CA SER A 140 19.58 6.82 2.87
C SER A 140 19.60 6.51 1.38
N CYS A 141 18.84 7.27 0.62
CA CYS A 141 18.91 7.22 -0.83
C CYS A 141 20.29 7.72 -1.21
N SER A 142 21.21 6.80 -1.48
CA SER A 142 22.51 7.19 -2.03
C SER A 142 22.25 7.70 -3.44
N THR A 143 22.31 9.01 -3.63
CA THR A 143 22.36 9.62 -4.95
C THR A 143 23.58 9.06 -5.66
N ARG A 144 23.37 8.15 -6.61
CA ARG A 144 24.40 7.80 -7.58
C ARG A 144 24.71 9.09 -8.34
N LYS A 145 25.90 9.63 -8.12
CA LYS A 145 26.47 10.65 -9.01
C LYS A 145 26.61 9.97 -10.37
N VAL A 146 25.83 10.42 -11.32
CA VAL A 146 26.06 10.10 -12.75
C VAL A 146 27.21 10.99 -13.16
N ASN A 147 28.35 10.39 -13.42
CA ASN A 147 29.47 11.02 -14.14
C ASN A 147 29.18 11.00 -15.62
#